data_e08077a980685e1280ccd8a6f3aba6ac
#
_entry.id   e08077a980685e1280ccd8a6f3aba6ac
#
_cell.length_a   1.000
_cell.length_b   1.000
_cell.length_c   1.000
_cell.angle_alpha   90.00
_cell.angle_beta   90.00
_cell.angle_gamma   90.00
#
_symmetry.space_group_name_H-M   'P 1'
#
loop_
_entity.id
_entity.type
_entity.pdbx_description
1 polymer ?
#
loop_
_entity_poly.entity_id
_entity_poly.type
_entity_poly.pdbx_seq_one_letter_code
_entity_poly.pdbx_strand_id
1 'polypeptide(L)'
;MRPARIRRTSFGRFRNPRLWLFVAGGIVVALAAGAGVTGLIGRWARWGFVEFKMPNRTDIPVAVVVARDGTVWFTLEASDAVGRLRNGVIQKVGTGRENLEPLGLAVDAEGSAWYTNARARSITRISADGAVTSFPLSTPVARLGRLSVAADGAVWFAEPTTVSVTRLKDGVFMRYTVGPLSPVGSSNVGPFGVAVDPQGTVWATLQNANKLARIRPDGEMAVFEVPTPRSGLGDLAVDGRGAIWLLESGANKVARFAGGRFEEFSVPTPNAGLTALAVAPDGAAWFTELRAHKLGRVRDGIITEFTLPRSDARPFGIAVDARNNVWYTDLSGWIGRLAAERARGG
;
A
#
# COMPACT_ATOMS: atom_id res chain seq x y z
N MET A 1 41.21 54.91 -45.71
CA MET A 1 40.93 53.61 -45.13
C MET A 1 39.92 53.80 -44.04
N ARG A 2 38.69 53.32 -44.23
CA ARG A 2 37.61 53.41 -43.24
C ARG A 2 37.51 52.07 -42.49
N PRO A 3 37.30 52.03 -41.12
CA PRO A 3 37.15 50.78 -40.41
C PRO A 3 35.70 50.28 -40.48
N ALA A 4 35.54 48.98 -40.55
CA ALA A 4 34.30 48.24 -40.68
C ALA A 4 33.46 48.30 -39.38
N ARG A 5 32.14 48.53 -39.51
CA ARG A 5 31.14 48.46 -38.43
C ARG A 5 30.83 47.00 -38.11
N ILE A 6 31.03 46.61 -36.88
CA ILE A 6 30.52 45.35 -36.32
C ILE A 6 29.08 45.54 -35.94
N ARG A 7 28.14 44.80 -36.55
CA ARG A 7 26.73 44.71 -36.17
C ARG A 7 26.62 43.89 -34.90
N ARG A 8 26.09 44.48 -33.83
CA ARG A 8 25.60 43.76 -32.65
C ARG A 8 24.27 43.09 -33.01
N THR A 9 24.26 41.76 -33.01
CA THR A 9 23.02 40.95 -33.00
C THR A 9 22.52 40.87 -31.59
N SER A 10 21.31 41.33 -31.36
CA SER A 10 20.55 41.24 -30.11
C SER A 10 20.14 39.78 -29.88
N PHE A 11 20.60 39.16 -28.78
CA PHE A 11 20.06 37.88 -28.31
C PHE A 11 18.68 38.13 -27.72
N GLY A 12 17.65 37.62 -28.40
CA GLY A 12 16.27 37.56 -27.90
C GLY A 12 16.16 36.68 -26.65
N ARG A 13 15.45 37.20 -25.66
CA ARG A 13 15.06 36.47 -24.46
C ARG A 13 14.19 35.25 -24.84
N PHE A 14 14.69 34.06 -24.72
CA PHE A 14 13.86 32.87 -24.75
C PHE A 14 13.06 32.75 -23.43
N ARG A 15 11.78 33.11 -23.50
CA ARG A 15 10.74 32.78 -22.54
C ARG A 15 10.15 31.45 -22.99
N ASN A 16 10.08 30.50 -22.08
CA ASN A 16 9.49 29.17 -22.02
C ASN A 16 10.48 28.00 -22.20
N PRO A 17 10.65 27.17 -21.18
CA PRO A 17 11.26 25.86 -21.36
C PRO A 17 10.25 24.99 -22.14
N ARG A 18 10.57 24.68 -23.38
CA ARG A 18 9.80 23.73 -24.19
C ARG A 18 10.06 22.32 -23.63
N LEU A 19 8.97 21.69 -23.18
CA LEU A 19 8.96 20.29 -22.87
C LEU A 19 9.18 19.50 -24.16
N TRP A 20 10.31 18.81 -24.30
CA TRP A 20 10.53 17.90 -25.42
C TRP A 20 9.99 16.52 -25.05
N LEU A 21 8.92 16.10 -25.72
CA LEU A 21 8.37 14.77 -25.64
C LEU A 21 8.98 13.90 -26.75
N PHE A 22 9.76 12.90 -26.40
CA PHE A 22 10.20 11.86 -27.32
C PHE A 22 9.35 10.62 -27.13
N VAL A 23 8.64 10.20 -28.18
CA VAL A 23 7.86 8.96 -28.21
C VAL A 23 8.68 7.93 -28.99
N ALA A 24 9.29 6.98 -28.29
CA ALA A 24 9.86 5.80 -28.91
C ALA A 24 9.31 4.56 -28.17
N GLY A 25 8.53 3.75 -28.86
CA GLY A 25 8.12 2.43 -28.39
C GLY A 25 7.29 2.41 -27.09
N GLY A 26 6.34 3.32 -26.91
CA GLY A 26 5.41 3.31 -25.75
C GLY A 26 5.99 3.89 -24.45
N ILE A 27 7.23 4.40 -24.44
CA ILE A 27 7.85 5.04 -23.29
C ILE A 27 7.91 6.54 -23.53
N VAL A 28 7.37 7.35 -22.61
CA VAL A 28 7.51 8.81 -22.62
C VAL A 28 8.49 9.20 -21.51
N VAL A 29 9.63 9.77 -21.89
CA VAL A 29 10.60 10.34 -20.96
C VAL A 29 10.28 11.82 -20.79
N ALA A 30 9.77 12.22 -19.63
CA ALA A 30 9.61 13.62 -19.27
C ALA A 30 10.86 14.10 -18.55
N LEU A 31 11.65 14.96 -19.21
CA LEU A 31 12.78 15.66 -18.60
C LEU A 31 12.28 17.00 -18.06
N ALA A 32 12.13 17.13 -16.76
CA ALA A 32 11.93 18.42 -16.11
C ALA A 32 13.30 18.91 -15.59
N ALA A 33 13.75 20.03 -16.09
CA ALA A 33 14.94 20.70 -15.59
C ALA A 33 14.60 21.45 -14.29
N GLY A 34 15.01 20.88 -13.17
CA GLY A 34 14.87 21.44 -11.82
C GLY A 34 15.22 20.35 -10.82
N ALA A 35 16.00 20.65 -9.79
CA ALA A 35 16.62 19.72 -8.87
C ALA A 35 15.64 18.72 -8.22
N GLY A 36 15.33 17.64 -8.92
CA GLY A 36 14.54 16.49 -8.48
C GLY A 36 14.79 15.35 -9.47
N VAL A 37 15.01 14.15 -8.96
CA VAL A 37 15.25 12.96 -9.78
C VAL A 37 13.96 12.65 -10.57
N THR A 38 13.99 12.90 -11.86
CA THR A 38 12.92 12.51 -12.79
C THR A 38 13.01 11.00 -13.02
N GLY A 39 12.03 10.27 -12.49
CA GLY A 39 11.91 8.84 -12.80
C GLY A 39 11.46 8.60 -14.24
N LEU A 40 11.90 7.47 -14.81
CA LEU A 40 11.39 6.99 -16.10
C LEU A 40 9.90 6.68 -15.96
N ILE A 41 9.04 7.28 -16.81
CA ILE A 41 7.60 7.06 -16.81
C ILE A 41 7.24 6.17 -17.99
N GLY A 42 6.82 4.95 -17.74
CA GLY A 42 6.20 4.07 -18.73
C GLY A 42 4.71 4.41 -18.88
N ARG A 43 4.28 4.77 -20.09
CA ARG A 43 2.85 5.00 -20.40
C ARG A 43 2.34 3.94 -21.36
N TRP A 44 1.47 3.08 -20.85
CA TRP A 44 0.77 2.06 -21.61
C TRP A 44 -0.67 2.53 -21.86
N ALA A 45 -0.80 3.69 -22.54
CA ALA A 45 -2.05 4.44 -22.65
C ALA A 45 -3.25 3.61 -23.13
N ARG A 46 -3.05 2.69 -24.07
CA ARG A 46 -4.11 1.80 -24.56
C ARG A 46 -4.65 0.83 -23.50
N TRP A 47 -3.90 0.60 -22.41
CA TRP A 47 -4.29 -0.30 -21.32
C TRP A 47 -4.63 0.46 -20.03
N GLY A 48 -4.53 1.79 -20.04
CA GLY A 48 -4.84 2.64 -18.88
C GLY A 48 -3.80 2.61 -17.76
N PHE A 49 -2.62 2.02 -18.01
CA PHE A 49 -1.53 1.96 -17.02
C PHE A 49 -0.53 3.11 -17.17
N VAL A 50 -0.04 3.58 -16.03
CA VAL A 50 1.12 4.48 -15.92
C VAL A 50 2.03 3.91 -14.84
N GLU A 51 3.32 3.73 -15.14
CA GLU A 51 4.29 3.20 -14.20
C GLU A 51 5.46 4.17 -14.02
N PHE A 52 5.94 4.29 -12.78
CA PHE A 52 7.04 5.14 -12.35
C PHE A 52 8.17 4.25 -11.85
N LYS A 53 9.31 4.29 -12.53
CA LYS A 53 10.48 3.49 -12.14
C LYS A 53 11.16 4.11 -10.92
N MET A 54 11.52 3.27 -9.96
CA MET A 54 12.32 3.70 -8.82
C MET A 54 13.72 4.16 -9.26
N PRO A 55 14.25 5.23 -8.63
CA PRO A 55 15.55 5.80 -9.02
C PRO A 55 16.73 4.81 -8.86
N ASN A 56 16.70 4.00 -7.80
CA ASN A 56 17.76 3.05 -7.51
C ASN A 56 17.25 1.60 -7.57
N ARG A 57 18.11 0.67 -7.95
CA ARG A 57 17.77 -0.76 -8.02
C ARG A 57 17.46 -1.39 -6.66
N THR A 58 18.00 -0.82 -5.58
CA THR A 58 17.76 -1.26 -4.20
C THR A 58 16.48 -0.70 -3.61
N ASP A 59 15.85 0.28 -4.27
CA ASP A 59 14.60 0.86 -3.81
C ASP A 59 13.43 -0.03 -4.27
N ILE A 60 13.12 -1.07 -3.49
CA ILE A 60 12.03 -2.02 -3.76
C ILE A 60 10.79 -1.57 -3.00
N PRO A 61 9.75 -1.05 -3.69
CA PRO A 61 8.53 -0.60 -3.02
C PRO A 61 7.67 -1.79 -2.61
N VAL A 62 7.14 -1.75 -1.37
CA VAL A 62 6.37 -2.85 -0.76
C VAL A 62 4.94 -2.43 -0.45
N ALA A 63 4.69 -1.69 0.62
CA ALA A 63 3.36 -1.17 0.91
C ALA A 63 3.10 0.14 0.16
N VAL A 64 1.83 0.44 -0.13
CA VAL A 64 1.40 1.69 -0.76
C VAL A 64 0.09 2.17 -0.16
N VAL A 65 -0.04 3.49 0.02
CA VAL A 65 -1.29 4.18 0.38
C VAL A 65 -1.37 5.51 -0.35
N VAL A 66 -2.58 6.03 -0.51
CA VAL A 66 -2.80 7.33 -1.16
C VAL A 66 -3.46 8.28 -0.18
N ALA A 67 -2.83 9.41 0.07
CA ALA A 67 -3.39 10.49 0.87
C ALA A 67 -4.49 11.25 0.11
N ARG A 68 -5.35 11.97 0.83
CA ARG A 68 -6.46 12.75 0.25
C ARG A 68 -6.01 13.81 -0.76
N ASP A 69 -4.81 14.35 -0.60
CA ASP A 69 -4.21 15.32 -1.52
C ASP A 69 -3.64 14.68 -2.80
N GLY A 70 -3.72 13.35 -2.93
CA GLY A 70 -3.19 12.56 -4.04
C GLY A 70 -1.71 12.19 -3.90
N THR A 71 -1.08 12.48 -2.79
CA THR A 71 0.28 11.99 -2.49
C THR A 71 0.24 10.48 -2.30
N VAL A 72 1.06 9.75 -3.05
CA VAL A 72 1.22 8.31 -2.93
C VAL A 72 2.43 8.03 -2.05
N TRP A 73 2.19 7.46 -0.88
CA TRP A 73 3.22 7.03 0.05
C TRP A 73 3.52 5.53 -0.14
N PHE A 74 4.77 5.13 -0.01
CA PHE A 74 5.17 3.73 -0.12
C PHE A 74 6.39 3.43 0.73
N THR A 75 6.49 2.20 1.22
CA THR A 75 7.65 1.73 1.99
C THR A 75 8.70 1.16 1.05
N LEU A 76 9.97 1.29 1.44
CA LEU A 76 11.16 0.79 0.74
C LEU A 76 11.90 -0.13 1.70
N GLU A 77 11.55 -1.41 1.73
CA GLU A 77 12.03 -2.38 2.71
C GLU A 77 13.57 -2.49 2.70
N ALA A 78 14.17 -2.70 1.53
CA ALA A 78 15.61 -2.88 1.39
C ALA A 78 16.44 -1.59 1.54
N SER A 79 15.79 -0.43 1.60
CA SER A 79 16.44 0.89 1.68
C SER A 79 16.16 1.62 2.99
N ASP A 80 15.51 0.97 3.95
CA ASP A 80 15.17 1.53 5.26
C ASP A 80 14.51 2.93 5.18
N ALA A 81 13.63 3.11 4.21
CA ALA A 81 13.04 4.41 3.92
C ALA A 81 11.55 4.32 3.57
N VAL A 82 10.91 5.46 3.61
CA VAL A 82 9.59 5.68 3.04
C VAL A 82 9.74 6.62 1.86
N GLY A 83 9.08 6.30 0.74
CA GLY A 83 9.02 7.15 -0.43
C GLY A 83 7.67 7.83 -0.54
N ARG A 84 7.64 8.95 -1.26
CA ARG A 84 6.41 9.58 -1.71
C ARG A 84 6.50 9.92 -3.19
N LEU A 85 5.41 9.72 -3.91
CA LEU A 85 5.23 10.13 -5.29
C LEU A 85 4.19 11.25 -5.32
N ARG A 86 4.57 12.43 -5.80
CA ARG A 86 3.70 13.59 -5.95
C ARG A 86 3.97 14.27 -7.29
N ASN A 87 2.94 14.54 -8.06
CA ASN A 87 3.04 15.17 -9.38
C ASN A 87 4.05 14.48 -10.32
N GLY A 88 4.17 13.15 -10.26
CA GLY A 88 5.10 12.37 -11.07
C GLY A 88 6.55 12.36 -10.56
N VAL A 89 6.84 13.00 -9.43
CA VAL A 89 8.18 13.05 -8.82
C VAL A 89 8.25 12.13 -7.63
N ILE A 90 9.20 11.19 -7.65
CA ILE A 90 9.51 10.31 -6.52
C ILE A 90 10.51 11.00 -5.61
N GLN A 91 10.21 11.06 -4.33
CA GLN A 91 11.07 11.55 -3.27
C GLN A 91 11.23 10.48 -2.19
N LYS A 92 12.46 10.25 -1.77
CA LYS A 92 12.78 9.39 -0.65
C LYS A 92 12.81 10.23 0.63
N VAL A 93 12.05 9.85 1.63
CA VAL A 93 12.06 10.49 2.94
C VAL A 93 12.92 9.65 3.85
N GLY A 94 14.11 10.17 4.17
CA GLY A 94 15.03 9.51 5.08
C GLY A 94 14.49 9.57 6.50
N THR A 95 14.57 8.46 7.21
CA THR A 95 14.16 8.38 8.62
C THR A 95 15.31 8.72 9.57
N GLY A 96 16.52 8.93 9.03
CA GLY A 96 17.74 9.18 9.79
C GLY A 96 18.25 7.98 10.59
N ARG A 97 17.70 6.80 10.36
CA ARG A 97 18.06 5.54 11.04
C ARG A 97 18.23 4.44 10.00
N GLU A 98 19.10 3.49 10.29
CA GLU A 98 19.34 2.29 9.51
C GLU A 98 18.62 1.08 10.13
N ASN A 99 18.42 0.02 9.34
CA ASN A 99 17.83 -1.25 9.76
C ASN A 99 16.40 -1.14 10.30
N LEU A 100 15.49 -0.54 9.54
CA LEU A 100 14.11 -0.30 9.96
C LEU A 100 13.13 -1.39 9.52
N GLU A 101 13.29 -1.96 8.34
CA GLU A 101 12.32 -2.86 7.69
C GLU A 101 10.86 -2.32 7.76
N PRO A 102 10.56 -1.23 7.06
CA PRO A 102 9.22 -0.66 7.09
C PRO A 102 8.25 -1.56 6.30
N LEU A 103 7.25 -2.14 6.97
CA LEU A 103 6.31 -3.10 6.38
C LEU A 103 4.89 -2.54 6.23
N GLY A 104 4.22 -2.27 7.35
CA GLY A 104 2.88 -1.71 7.34
C GLY A 104 2.91 -0.21 7.04
N LEU A 105 1.91 0.28 6.32
CA LEU A 105 1.79 1.70 5.96
C LEU A 105 0.31 2.10 5.94
N ALA A 106 0.00 3.25 6.55
CA ALA A 106 -1.30 3.91 6.46
C ALA A 106 -1.12 5.42 6.43
N VAL A 107 -2.19 6.15 6.14
CA VAL A 107 -2.22 7.61 6.13
C VAL A 107 -3.35 8.10 7.03
N ASP A 108 -3.08 9.14 7.82
CA ASP A 108 -4.10 9.80 8.64
C ASP A 108 -4.89 10.85 7.86
N ALA A 109 -5.87 11.46 8.52
CA ALA A 109 -6.73 12.49 7.91
C ALA A 109 -5.96 13.75 7.52
N GLU A 110 -4.86 14.03 8.19
CA GLU A 110 -3.94 15.16 7.97
C GLU A 110 -2.94 14.88 6.83
N GLY A 111 -2.94 13.65 6.26
CA GLY A 111 -2.04 13.25 5.18
C GLY A 111 -0.66 12.80 5.65
N SER A 112 -0.46 12.59 6.96
CA SER A 112 0.77 12.03 7.50
C SER A 112 0.83 10.52 7.24
N ALA A 113 2.01 10.02 6.88
CA ALA A 113 2.25 8.59 6.74
C ALA A 113 2.65 7.97 8.09
N TRP A 114 1.98 6.87 8.43
CA TRP A 114 2.30 6.05 9.58
C TRP A 114 2.80 4.69 9.12
N TYR A 115 3.88 4.21 9.69
CA TYR A 115 4.45 2.92 9.30
C TYR A 115 5.04 2.14 10.47
N THR A 116 5.06 0.83 10.31
CA THR A 116 5.68 -0.09 11.26
C THR A 116 7.14 -0.30 10.92
N ASN A 117 8.01 -0.22 11.92
CA ASN A 117 9.43 -0.58 11.81
C ASN A 117 9.66 -1.93 12.49
N ALA A 118 9.77 -2.99 11.72
CA ALA A 118 9.85 -4.34 12.27
C ALA A 118 11.12 -4.57 13.10
N ARG A 119 12.28 -4.11 12.64
CA ARG A 119 13.55 -4.23 13.37
C ARG A 119 13.70 -3.22 14.51
N ALA A 120 13.34 -1.96 14.27
CA ALA A 120 13.44 -0.93 15.31
C ALA A 120 12.32 -1.06 16.36
N ARG A 121 11.34 -1.92 16.15
CA ARG A 121 10.20 -2.15 17.04
C ARG A 121 9.54 -0.83 17.44
N SER A 122 9.17 -0.07 16.44
CA SER A 122 8.53 1.24 16.63
C SER A 122 7.44 1.48 15.60
N ILE A 123 6.51 2.33 15.97
CA ILE A 123 5.58 2.96 15.03
C ILE A 123 6.15 4.34 14.73
N THR A 124 6.22 4.72 13.47
CA THR A 124 6.75 6.03 13.08
C THR A 124 5.74 6.78 12.24
N ARG A 125 5.62 8.09 12.51
CA ARG A 125 4.83 9.06 11.75
C ARG A 125 5.78 9.96 10.96
N ILE A 126 5.45 10.18 9.70
CA ILE A 126 6.03 11.24 8.87
C ILE A 126 4.89 12.20 8.55
N SER A 127 4.94 13.42 9.05
CA SER A 127 3.95 14.45 8.74
C SER A 127 4.04 14.92 7.28
N ALA A 128 3.01 15.60 6.79
CA ALA A 128 2.95 16.08 5.40
C ALA A 128 4.10 17.03 5.04
N ASP A 129 4.62 17.79 6.03
CA ASP A 129 5.81 18.67 5.93
C ASP A 129 7.14 17.91 6.04
N GLY A 130 7.12 16.62 6.41
CA GLY A 130 8.27 15.73 6.48
C GLY A 130 8.89 15.57 7.88
N ALA A 131 8.28 16.12 8.96
CA ALA A 131 8.75 15.88 10.31
C ALA A 131 8.53 14.41 10.72
N VAL A 132 9.54 13.80 11.35
CA VAL A 132 9.54 12.38 11.73
C VAL A 132 9.40 12.24 13.25
N THR A 133 8.39 11.49 13.68
CA THR A 133 8.16 11.16 15.09
C THR A 133 8.09 9.64 15.25
N SER A 134 8.87 9.09 16.18
CA SER A 134 8.91 7.64 16.43
C SER A 134 8.42 7.29 17.82
N PHE A 135 7.61 6.24 17.91
CA PHE A 135 7.02 5.71 19.14
C PHE A 135 7.59 4.30 19.37
N PRO A 136 8.63 4.16 20.21
CA PRO A 136 9.25 2.85 20.47
C PRO A 136 8.33 1.97 21.33
N LEU A 137 8.27 0.66 20.98
CA LEU A 137 7.58 -0.33 21.79
C LEU A 137 8.53 -0.87 22.87
N SER A 138 8.03 -0.99 24.09
CA SER A 138 8.77 -1.55 25.24
C SER A 138 8.90 -3.09 25.18
N THR A 139 8.12 -3.76 24.32
CA THR A 139 8.10 -5.22 24.23
C THR A 139 9.28 -5.76 23.42
N PRO A 140 10.15 -6.60 23.98
CA PRO A 140 11.42 -6.96 23.34
C PRO A 140 11.30 -7.91 22.11
N VAL A 141 10.13 -8.52 21.87
CA VAL A 141 9.95 -9.61 20.86
C VAL A 141 8.90 -9.30 19.81
N ALA A 142 8.43 -8.07 19.68
CA ALA A 142 7.35 -7.76 18.73
C ALA A 142 7.88 -7.76 17.28
N ARG A 143 7.43 -8.75 16.47
CA ARG A 143 7.32 -8.52 15.02
C ARG A 143 6.09 -7.64 14.79
N LEU A 144 6.24 -6.65 13.95
CA LEU A 144 5.15 -5.74 13.60
C LEU A 144 4.62 -6.12 12.22
N GLY A 145 3.29 -6.17 12.10
CA GLY A 145 2.59 -6.45 10.85
C GLY A 145 1.99 -5.19 10.21
N ARG A 146 0.85 -5.36 9.56
CA ARG A 146 0.07 -4.26 8.97
C ARG A 146 -0.45 -3.31 10.04
N LEU A 147 -0.77 -2.09 9.62
CA LEU A 147 -1.40 -1.10 10.48
C LEU A 147 -2.54 -0.37 9.77
N SER A 148 -3.41 0.24 10.57
CA SER A 148 -4.53 1.07 10.13
C SER A 148 -4.69 2.27 11.05
N VAL A 149 -5.11 3.41 10.52
CA VAL A 149 -5.41 4.61 11.31
C VAL A 149 -6.92 4.78 11.40
N ALA A 150 -7.44 4.85 12.61
CA ALA A 150 -8.83 5.10 12.90
C ALA A 150 -9.22 6.58 12.71
N ALA A 151 -10.52 6.86 12.56
CA ALA A 151 -11.03 8.23 12.40
C ALA A 151 -10.72 9.14 13.61
N ASP A 152 -10.55 8.56 14.80
CA ASP A 152 -10.15 9.27 16.03
C ASP A 152 -8.63 9.53 16.11
N GLY A 153 -7.85 9.18 15.09
CA GLY A 153 -6.41 9.30 15.03
C GLY A 153 -5.63 8.17 15.72
N ALA A 154 -6.31 7.17 16.30
CA ALA A 154 -5.64 6.02 16.88
C ALA A 154 -5.01 5.14 15.78
N VAL A 155 -3.78 4.70 16.00
CA VAL A 155 -3.08 3.77 15.11
C VAL A 155 -3.19 2.36 15.68
N TRP A 156 -3.75 1.46 14.90
CA TRP A 156 -3.92 0.06 15.25
C TRP A 156 -2.98 -0.79 14.40
N PHE A 157 -2.26 -1.72 15.01
CA PHE A 157 -1.30 -2.55 14.31
C PHE A 157 -1.24 -3.98 14.85
N ALA A 158 -0.83 -4.90 13.99
CA ALA A 158 -0.67 -6.30 14.31
C ALA A 158 0.69 -6.57 14.98
N GLU A 159 0.66 -7.37 16.06
CA GLU A 159 1.83 -7.97 16.70
C GLU A 159 1.73 -9.50 16.61
N PRO A 160 2.17 -10.13 15.50
CA PRO A 160 2.01 -11.56 15.28
C PRO A 160 2.64 -12.43 16.39
N THR A 161 3.80 -12.03 16.90
CA THR A 161 4.54 -12.81 17.91
C THR A 161 3.82 -12.88 19.26
N THR A 162 3.08 -11.85 19.63
CA THR A 162 2.32 -11.78 20.89
C THR A 162 0.84 -12.10 20.71
N VAL A 163 0.43 -12.52 19.51
CA VAL A 163 -0.97 -12.79 19.13
C VAL A 163 -1.90 -11.63 19.52
N SER A 164 -1.44 -10.41 19.25
CA SER A 164 -2.13 -9.21 19.73
C SER A 164 -2.34 -8.19 18.61
N VAL A 165 -3.39 -7.40 18.76
CA VAL A 165 -3.58 -6.13 18.06
C VAL A 165 -3.36 -5.01 19.07
N THR A 166 -2.53 -4.03 18.73
CA THR A 166 -2.15 -2.96 19.64
C THR A 166 -2.62 -1.62 19.10
N ARG A 167 -3.18 -0.81 19.98
CA ARG A 167 -3.60 0.57 19.75
C ARG A 167 -2.53 1.52 20.27
N LEU A 168 -2.11 2.46 19.44
CA LEU A 168 -1.33 3.64 19.84
C LEU A 168 -2.23 4.87 19.72
N LYS A 169 -2.42 5.58 20.81
CA LYS A 169 -3.10 6.89 20.83
C LYS A 169 -2.44 7.79 21.86
N ASP A 170 -2.18 9.03 21.47
CA ASP A 170 -1.56 10.06 22.34
C ASP A 170 -0.27 9.58 23.03
N GLY A 171 0.54 8.77 22.30
CA GLY A 171 1.78 8.19 22.82
C GLY A 171 1.60 6.97 23.73
N VAL A 172 0.37 6.54 24.01
CA VAL A 172 0.05 5.41 24.89
C VAL A 172 -0.29 4.16 24.06
N PHE A 173 0.37 3.04 24.39
CA PHE A 173 0.09 1.74 23.81
C PHE A 173 -0.90 0.95 24.67
N MET A 174 -1.93 0.40 24.02
CA MET A 174 -2.89 -0.53 24.64
C MET A 174 -2.97 -1.79 23.80
N ARG A 175 -2.72 -2.95 24.41
CA ARG A 175 -2.66 -4.25 23.72
C ARG A 175 -3.92 -5.06 23.96
N TYR A 176 -4.43 -5.68 22.90
CA TYR A 176 -5.56 -6.61 22.90
C TYR A 176 -5.08 -7.97 22.40
N THR A 177 -5.09 -8.98 23.26
CA THR A 177 -4.74 -10.36 22.89
C THR A 177 -5.93 -10.98 22.17
N VAL A 178 -5.77 -11.37 20.91
CA VAL A 178 -6.86 -11.81 20.01
C VAL A 178 -6.93 -13.32 19.81
N GLY A 179 -6.14 -14.07 20.54
CA GLY A 179 -6.13 -15.53 20.49
C GLY A 179 -5.22 -16.14 21.54
N PRO A 180 -5.21 -17.48 21.67
CA PRO A 180 -4.33 -18.14 22.62
C PRO A 180 -2.86 -17.92 22.23
N LEU A 181 -2.02 -17.69 23.23
CA LEU A 181 -0.58 -17.66 23.03
C LEU A 181 -0.13 -19.07 22.62
N SER A 182 0.48 -19.17 21.46
CA SER A 182 1.09 -20.43 21.03
C SER A 182 2.38 -20.70 21.80
N PRO A 183 2.72 -21.97 22.07
CA PRO A 183 4.03 -22.31 22.62
C PRO A 183 5.16 -21.73 21.76
N VAL A 184 6.24 -21.28 22.41
CA VAL A 184 7.43 -20.76 21.73
C VAL A 184 7.91 -21.78 20.69
N GLY A 185 7.96 -21.38 19.41
CA GLY A 185 8.38 -22.25 18.30
C GLY A 185 7.23 -22.82 17.46
N SER A 186 5.95 -22.63 17.83
CA SER A 186 4.84 -22.95 16.92
C SER A 186 4.69 -21.89 15.84
N SER A 187 4.24 -22.32 14.65
CA SER A 187 3.96 -21.44 13.52
C SER A 187 3.00 -20.32 13.91
N ASN A 188 3.33 -19.07 13.52
CA ASN A 188 2.60 -17.87 13.86
C ASN A 188 1.08 -18.01 13.68
N VAL A 189 0.33 -18.03 14.76
CA VAL A 189 -1.15 -17.96 14.76
C VAL A 189 -1.64 -16.52 14.87
N GLY A 190 -0.71 -15.57 14.93
CA GLY A 190 -0.95 -14.16 15.21
C GLY A 190 -1.62 -13.39 14.09
N PRO A 191 -2.07 -12.18 14.39
CA PRO A 191 -2.67 -11.27 13.43
C PRO A 191 -1.66 -10.85 12.36
N PHE A 192 -2.15 -10.69 11.12
CA PHE A 192 -1.37 -10.19 10.00
C PHE A 192 -1.95 -8.87 9.45
N GLY A 193 -3.14 -8.91 8.88
CA GLY A 193 -3.88 -7.74 8.43
C GLY A 193 -4.64 -7.09 9.58
N VAL A 194 -4.73 -5.76 9.58
CA VAL A 194 -5.53 -4.96 10.52
C VAL A 194 -6.23 -3.85 9.76
N ALA A 195 -7.53 -3.68 9.99
CA ALA A 195 -8.30 -2.55 9.51
C ALA A 195 -9.29 -2.06 10.56
N VAL A 196 -9.62 -0.78 10.51
CA VAL A 196 -10.62 -0.16 11.39
C VAL A 196 -11.80 0.28 10.53
N ASP A 197 -13.02 -0.11 10.93
CA ASP A 197 -14.22 0.31 10.24
C ASP A 197 -14.66 1.74 10.66
N PRO A 198 -15.59 2.37 9.92
CA PRO A 198 -16.04 3.72 10.24
C PRO A 198 -16.68 3.87 11.63
N GLN A 199 -17.10 2.77 12.25
CA GLN A 199 -17.67 2.72 13.59
C GLN A 199 -16.61 2.56 14.68
N GLY A 200 -15.34 2.45 14.30
CA GLY A 200 -14.20 2.26 15.20
C GLY A 200 -13.99 0.81 15.64
N THR A 201 -14.69 -0.14 15.03
CA THR A 201 -14.44 -1.57 15.24
C THR A 201 -13.17 -1.98 14.52
N VAL A 202 -12.32 -2.72 15.20
CA VAL A 202 -11.07 -3.21 14.65
C VAL A 202 -11.21 -4.66 14.21
N TRP A 203 -10.73 -4.94 13.02
CA TRP A 203 -10.73 -6.26 12.43
C TRP A 203 -9.31 -6.72 12.15
N ALA A 204 -9.02 -8.00 12.39
CA ALA A 204 -7.71 -8.59 12.14
C ALA A 204 -7.81 -10.02 11.61
N THR A 205 -6.99 -10.35 10.63
CA THR A 205 -6.84 -11.73 10.15
C THR A 205 -5.88 -12.49 11.06
N LEU A 206 -6.33 -13.63 11.62
CA LEU A 206 -5.49 -14.57 12.38
C LEU A 206 -5.00 -15.65 11.42
N GLN A 207 -3.84 -15.41 10.79
CA GLN A 207 -3.36 -16.12 9.61
C GLN A 207 -3.40 -17.64 9.73
N ASN A 208 -2.76 -18.20 10.75
CA ASN A 208 -2.65 -19.65 10.92
C ASN A 208 -3.78 -20.25 11.78
N ALA A 209 -4.56 -19.41 12.45
CA ALA A 209 -5.77 -19.84 13.16
C ALA A 209 -6.99 -19.97 12.26
N ASN A 210 -6.90 -19.49 11.02
CA ASN A 210 -8.00 -19.46 10.04
C ASN A 210 -9.24 -18.71 10.53
N LYS A 211 -9.03 -17.59 11.26
CA LYS A 211 -10.10 -16.83 11.90
C LYS A 211 -9.99 -15.35 11.59
N LEU A 212 -11.14 -14.69 11.57
CA LEU A 212 -11.26 -13.24 11.55
C LEU A 212 -11.58 -12.77 12.98
N ALA A 213 -10.75 -11.91 13.56
CA ALA A 213 -10.98 -11.31 14.87
C ALA A 213 -11.66 -9.95 14.75
N ARG A 214 -12.51 -9.63 15.70
CA ARG A 214 -13.18 -8.32 15.88
C ARG A 214 -12.92 -7.81 17.29
N ILE A 215 -12.59 -6.52 17.39
CA ILE A 215 -12.51 -5.77 18.66
C ILE A 215 -13.42 -4.57 18.52
N ARG A 216 -14.46 -4.47 19.32
CA ARG A 216 -15.36 -3.31 19.36
C ARG A 216 -14.76 -2.14 20.14
N PRO A 217 -15.29 -0.91 19.97
CA PRO A 217 -14.81 0.25 20.74
C PRO A 217 -14.97 0.11 22.26
N ASP A 218 -15.96 -0.67 22.73
CA ASP A 218 -16.16 -1.01 24.13
C ASP A 218 -15.21 -2.09 24.67
N GLY A 219 -14.38 -2.68 23.80
CA GLY A 219 -13.42 -3.74 24.12
C GLY A 219 -13.99 -5.16 23.96
N GLU A 220 -15.26 -5.33 23.60
CA GLU A 220 -15.81 -6.67 23.30
C GLU A 220 -15.07 -7.30 22.13
N MET A 221 -14.61 -8.54 22.32
CA MET A 221 -13.90 -9.30 21.30
C MET A 221 -14.70 -10.51 20.84
N ALA A 222 -14.64 -10.77 19.52
CA ALA A 222 -15.21 -11.97 18.91
C ALA A 222 -14.28 -12.49 17.81
N VAL A 223 -14.38 -13.79 17.55
CA VAL A 223 -13.67 -14.45 16.44
C VAL A 223 -14.65 -15.23 15.59
N PHE A 224 -14.41 -15.25 14.28
CA PHE A 224 -15.24 -15.91 13.27
C PHE A 224 -14.36 -16.86 12.48
N GLU A 225 -14.78 -18.13 12.35
CA GLU A 225 -14.06 -19.11 11.54
C GLU A 225 -14.30 -18.86 10.06
N VAL A 226 -13.23 -18.81 9.26
CA VAL A 226 -13.33 -18.69 7.81
C VAL A 226 -13.67 -20.08 7.25
N PRO A 227 -14.66 -20.18 6.33
CA PRO A 227 -15.19 -21.49 5.88
C PRO A 227 -14.17 -22.40 5.21
N THR A 228 -13.31 -21.86 4.35
CA THR A 228 -12.25 -22.64 3.72
C THR A 228 -11.14 -22.97 4.72
N PRO A 229 -10.91 -24.26 5.03
CA PRO A 229 -9.88 -24.65 6.01
C PRO A 229 -8.48 -24.31 5.54
N ARG A 230 -7.61 -23.88 6.49
CA ARG A 230 -6.19 -23.57 6.22
C ARG A 230 -6.02 -22.61 5.04
N SER A 231 -6.94 -21.66 4.91
CA SER A 231 -6.98 -20.73 3.77
C SER A 231 -5.79 -19.77 3.71
N GLY A 232 -4.94 -19.72 4.74
CA GLY A 232 -3.74 -18.88 4.77
C GLY A 232 -4.12 -17.40 4.68
N LEU A 233 -4.85 -16.91 5.69
CA LEU A 233 -5.37 -15.54 5.69
C LEU A 233 -4.26 -14.51 5.53
N GLY A 234 -4.48 -13.57 4.62
CA GLY A 234 -3.57 -12.47 4.31
C GLY A 234 -4.10 -11.13 4.77
N ASP A 235 -3.98 -10.15 3.88
CA ASP A 235 -4.42 -8.78 4.07
C ASP A 235 -5.94 -8.65 4.16
N LEU A 236 -6.41 -7.55 4.75
CA LEU A 236 -7.84 -7.24 4.82
C LEU A 236 -8.10 -5.74 4.66
N ALA A 237 -9.32 -5.40 4.24
CA ALA A 237 -9.80 -4.03 4.13
C ALA A 237 -11.30 -3.96 4.46
N VAL A 238 -11.77 -2.77 4.82
CA VAL A 238 -13.19 -2.50 5.13
C VAL A 238 -13.78 -1.66 4.01
N ASP A 239 -14.96 -2.02 3.52
CA ASP A 239 -15.69 -1.18 2.56
C ASP A 239 -16.48 -0.07 3.25
N GLY A 240 -16.99 0.89 2.48
CA GLY A 240 -17.76 2.02 2.98
C GLY A 240 -19.09 1.64 3.66
N ARG A 241 -19.51 0.37 3.58
CA ARG A 241 -20.72 -0.20 4.21
C ARG A 241 -20.39 -1.03 5.45
N GLY A 242 -19.11 -1.14 5.82
CA GLY A 242 -18.62 -1.91 6.96
C GLY A 242 -18.47 -3.42 6.70
N ALA A 243 -18.55 -3.87 5.45
CA ALA A 243 -18.19 -5.25 5.13
C ALA A 243 -16.67 -5.40 5.09
N ILE A 244 -16.20 -6.54 5.57
CA ILE A 244 -14.77 -6.88 5.64
C ILE A 244 -14.40 -7.75 4.44
N TRP A 245 -13.45 -7.27 3.67
CA TRP A 245 -12.85 -8.04 2.60
C TRP A 245 -11.50 -8.57 3.07
N LEU A 246 -11.19 -9.82 2.77
CA LEU A 246 -9.94 -10.47 3.19
C LEU A 246 -9.41 -11.42 2.13
N LEU A 247 -8.09 -11.61 2.14
CA LEU A 247 -7.42 -12.56 1.28
C LEU A 247 -7.30 -13.92 1.97
N GLU A 248 -7.66 -14.96 1.27
CA GLU A 248 -7.36 -16.36 1.55
C GLU A 248 -6.21 -16.80 0.65
N SER A 249 -5.02 -16.26 0.92
CA SER A 249 -3.86 -16.36 0.02
C SER A 249 -3.43 -17.81 -0.24
N GLY A 250 -3.56 -18.68 0.77
CA GLY A 250 -3.26 -20.10 0.63
C GLY A 250 -4.31 -20.87 -0.16
N ALA A 251 -5.57 -20.42 -0.15
CA ALA A 251 -6.69 -21.03 -0.88
C ALA A 251 -6.95 -20.38 -2.25
N ASN A 252 -6.19 -19.35 -2.63
CA ASN A 252 -6.36 -18.60 -3.87
C ASN A 252 -7.77 -18.00 -4.02
N LYS A 253 -8.30 -17.44 -2.92
CA LYS A 253 -9.63 -16.84 -2.85
C LYS A 253 -9.59 -15.44 -2.25
N VAL A 254 -10.63 -14.67 -2.54
CA VAL A 254 -11.01 -13.44 -1.82
C VAL A 254 -12.29 -13.75 -1.07
N ALA A 255 -12.41 -13.33 0.18
CA ALA A 255 -13.64 -13.48 0.94
C ALA A 255 -14.20 -12.13 1.37
N ARG A 256 -15.52 -12.07 1.50
CA ARG A 256 -16.29 -10.95 2.04
C ARG A 256 -17.06 -11.41 3.26
N PHE A 257 -16.90 -10.72 4.39
CA PHE A 257 -17.66 -10.96 5.61
C PHE A 257 -18.61 -9.79 5.85
N ALA A 258 -19.91 -10.07 5.87
CA ALA A 258 -20.95 -9.09 6.14
C ALA A 258 -22.13 -9.76 6.83
N GLY A 259 -22.75 -9.07 7.80
CA GLY A 259 -23.92 -9.59 8.51
C GLY A 259 -23.70 -10.96 9.19
N GLY A 260 -22.47 -11.24 9.62
CA GLY A 260 -22.09 -12.51 10.26
C GLY A 260 -21.88 -13.70 9.30
N ARG A 261 -21.82 -13.46 7.99
CA ARG A 261 -21.66 -14.50 6.96
C ARG A 261 -20.46 -14.21 6.05
N PHE A 262 -19.78 -15.28 5.65
CA PHE A 262 -18.74 -15.24 4.63
C PHE A 262 -19.33 -15.55 3.25
N GLU A 263 -18.82 -14.85 2.26
CA GLU A 263 -18.98 -15.12 0.84
C GLU A 263 -17.58 -15.22 0.24
N GLU A 264 -17.26 -16.31 -0.45
CA GLU A 264 -15.92 -16.59 -0.98
C GLU A 264 -15.91 -16.60 -2.52
N PHE A 265 -14.89 -15.98 -3.09
CA PHE A 265 -14.70 -15.84 -4.53
C PHE A 265 -13.38 -16.48 -4.94
N SER A 266 -13.43 -17.54 -5.75
CA SER A 266 -12.24 -18.22 -6.28
C SER A 266 -11.58 -17.38 -7.38
N VAL A 267 -10.28 -17.10 -7.23
CA VAL A 267 -9.51 -16.37 -8.26
C VAL A 267 -9.30 -17.26 -9.47
N PRO A 268 -9.64 -16.78 -10.71
CA PRO A 268 -9.58 -17.61 -11.93
C PRO A 268 -8.17 -18.14 -12.23
N THR A 269 -7.13 -17.30 -12.10
CA THR A 269 -5.75 -17.75 -12.29
C THR A 269 -5.31 -18.60 -11.09
N PRO A 270 -4.95 -19.88 -11.30
CA PRO A 270 -4.53 -20.76 -10.21
C PRO A 270 -3.20 -20.31 -9.62
N ASN A 271 -3.06 -20.43 -8.30
CA ASN A 271 -1.84 -20.07 -7.56
C ASN A 271 -1.37 -18.63 -7.85
N ALA A 272 -2.30 -17.70 -8.02
CA ALA A 272 -2.04 -16.31 -8.42
C ALA A 272 -1.08 -15.56 -7.48
N GLY A 273 -0.98 -15.98 -6.22
CA GLY A 273 -0.09 -15.38 -5.20
C GLY A 273 -0.65 -14.06 -4.69
N LEU A 274 -1.78 -14.13 -4.01
CA LEU A 274 -2.47 -12.95 -3.46
C LEU A 274 -1.66 -12.33 -2.31
N THR A 275 -1.37 -11.01 -2.36
CA THR A 275 -0.47 -10.36 -1.40
C THR A 275 -1.08 -9.15 -0.68
N ALA A 276 -1.85 -8.32 -1.34
CA ALA A 276 -2.47 -7.14 -0.74
C ALA A 276 -3.88 -6.91 -1.28
N LEU A 277 -4.70 -6.21 -0.48
CA LEU A 277 -6.10 -5.94 -0.76
C LEU A 277 -6.46 -4.50 -0.39
N ALA A 278 -7.26 -3.84 -1.22
CA ALA A 278 -7.83 -2.53 -0.98
C ALA A 278 -9.25 -2.44 -1.51
N VAL A 279 -10.12 -1.67 -0.85
CA VAL A 279 -11.47 -1.43 -1.33
C VAL A 279 -11.58 -0.03 -1.90
N ALA A 280 -12.16 0.06 -3.09
CA ALA A 280 -12.40 1.31 -3.79
C ALA A 280 -13.61 2.06 -3.24
N PRO A 281 -13.69 3.40 -3.39
CA PRO A 281 -14.87 4.17 -3.03
C PRO A 281 -16.18 3.69 -3.66
N ASP A 282 -16.11 3.06 -4.84
CA ASP A 282 -17.26 2.47 -5.54
C ASP A 282 -17.64 1.07 -5.04
N GLY A 283 -16.96 0.58 -4.00
CA GLY A 283 -17.22 -0.71 -3.35
C GLY A 283 -16.53 -1.92 -3.97
N ALA A 284 -15.76 -1.75 -5.05
CA ALA A 284 -15.00 -2.84 -5.65
C ALA A 284 -13.79 -3.22 -4.77
N ALA A 285 -13.58 -4.52 -4.53
CA ALA A 285 -12.39 -5.00 -3.84
C ALA A 285 -11.29 -5.33 -4.85
N TRP A 286 -10.14 -4.71 -4.68
CA TRP A 286 -8.97 -4.88 -5.54
C TRP A 286 -7.87 -5.64 -4.82
N PHE A 287 -7.15 -6.49 -5.53
CA PHE A 287 -6.06 -7.28 -4.97
C PHE A 287 -4.92 -7.48 -5.97
N THR A 288 -3.74 -7.79 -5.45
CA THR A 288 -2.56 -8.09 -6.24
C THR A 288 -2.36 -9.60 -6.40
N GLU A 289 -1.96 -10.00 -7.60
CA GLU A 289 -1.64 -11.36 -8.00
C GLU A 289 -0.17 -11.44 -8.39
N LEU A 290 0.69 -11.57 -7.37
CA LEU A 290 2.15 -11.49 -7.49
C LEU A 290 2.74 -12.45 -8.55
N ARG A 291 2.26 -13.70 -8.56
CA ARG A 291 2.78 -14.74 -9.46
C ARG A 291 2.12 -14.72 -10.84
N ALA A 292 0.91 -14.18 -10.91
CA ALA A 292 0.16 -14.08 -12.15
C ALA A 292 0.48 -12.79 -12.93
N HIS A 293 1.25 -11.85 -12.35
CA HIS A 293 1.55 -10.53 -12.93
C HIS A 293 0.28 -9.74 -13.27
N LYS A 294 -0.73 -9.78 -12.35
CA LYS A 294 -2.04 -9.18 -12.55
C LYS A 294 -2.50 -8.38 -11.34
N LEU A 295 -3.48 -7.53 -11.57
CA LEU A 295 -4.38 -7.02 -10.54
C LEU A 295 -5.73 -7.73 -10.71
N GLY A 296 -6.35 -8.14 -9.62
CA GLY A 296 -7.69 -8.69 -9.59
C GLY A 296 -8.68 -7.69 -9.00
N ARG A 297 -9.94 -7.76 -9.42
CA ARG A 297 -11.05 -6.97 -8.89
C ARG A 297 -12.26 -7.85 -8.66
N VAL A 298 -12.85 -7.80 -7.48
CA VAL A 298 -14.19 -8.33 -7.23
C VAL A 298 -15.19 -7.18 -7.28
N ARG A 299 -16.20 -7.29 -8.14
CA ARG A 299 -17.34 -6.38 -8.20
C ARG A 299 -18.60 -7.18 -8.49
N ASP A 300 -19.66 -6.96 -7.71
CA ASP A 300 -20.95 -7.65 -7.85
C ASP A 300 -20.82 -9.19 -7.94
N GLY A 301 -19.90 -9.75 -7.15
CA GLY A 301 -19.61 -11.19 -7.11
C GLY A 301 -18.75 -11.73 -8.27
N ILE A 302 -18.34 -10.87 -9.19
CA ILE A 302 -17.56 -11.26 -10.37
C ILE A 302 -16.09 -10.83 -10.18
N ILE A 303 -15.16 -11.77 -10.45
CA ILE A 303 -13.74 -11.46 -10.52
C ILE A 303 -13.34 -11.09 -11.96
N THR A 304 -12.69 -9.95 -12.10
CA THR A 304 -12.02 -9.52 -13.34
C THR A 304 -10.54 -9.37 -13.08
N GLU A 305 -9.71 -9.93 -13.96
CA GLU A 305 -8.26 -9.85 -13.88
C GLU A 305 -7.68 -8.88 -14.93
N PHE A 306 -6.70 -8.06 -14.51
CA PHE A 306 -6.04 -7.07 -15.36
C PHE A 306 -4.55 -7.40 -15.44
N THR A 307 -4.11 -7.90 -16.60
CA THR A 307 -2.71 -8.21 -16.85
C THR A 307 -1.88 -6.92 -16.87
N LEU A 308 -0.77 -6.90 -16.13
CA LEU A 308 0.16 -5.79 -16.10
C LEU A 308 0.95 -5.69 -17.41
N PRO A 309 1.36 -4.47 -17.82
CA PRO A 309 1.98 -4.26 -19.13
C PRO A 309 3.37 -4.86 -19.26
N ARG A 310 4.07 -5.08 -18.16
CA ARG A 310 5.42 -5.65 -18.12
C ARG A 310 5.39 -7.12 -17.78
N SER A 311 6.13 -7.94 -18.52
CA SER A 311 6.22 -9.39 -18.30
C SER A 311 7.00 -9.78 -17.03
N ASP A 312 7.84 -8.87 -16.51
CA ASP A 312 8.60 -9.03 -15.26
C ASP A 312 7.90 -8.41 -14.04
N ALA A 313 6.67 -7.92 -14.22
CA ALA A 313 5.90 -7.29 -13.14
C ALA A 313 5.67 -8.25 -11.97
N ARG A 314 5.84 -7.74 -10.75
CA ARG A 314 5.64 -8.48 -9.50
C ARG A 314 4.82 -7.62 -8.53
N PRO A 315 3.50 -7.44 -8.80
CA PRO A 315 2.66 -6.57 -7.98
C PRO A 315 2.56 -7.10 -6.55
N PHE A 316 2.73 -6.21 -5.56
CA PHE A 316 2.77 -6.60 -4.16
C PHE A 316 1.79 -5.82 -3.28
N GLY A 317 1.95 -4.52 -3.12
CA GLY A 317 1.02 -3.65 -2.40
C GLY A 317 -0.02 -3.05 -3.33
N ILE A 318 -1.18 -2.68 -2.79
CA ILE A 318 -2.27 -2.06 -3.55
C ILE A 318 -2.98 -0.99 -2.72
N ALA A 319 -3.41 0.08 -3.36
CA ALA A 319 -4.26 1.11 -2.78
C ALA A 319 -5.18 1.69 -3.85
N VAL A 320 -6.33 2.23 -3.45
CA VAL A 320 -7.24 2.90 -4.37
C VAL A 320 -7.45 4.34 -3.90
N ASP A 321 -7.32 5.30 -4.82
CA ASP A 321 -7.53 6.71 -4.50
C ASP A 321 -9.03 7.11 -4.55
N ALA A 322 -9.33 8.32 -4.09
CA ALA A 322 -10.70 8.85 -4.06
C ALA A 322 -11.36 8.97 -5.46
N ARG A 323 -10.58 8.86 -6.54
CA ARG A 323 -11.05 8.89 -7.93
C ARG A 323 -11.20 7.49 -8.53
N ASN A 324 -11.04 6.43 -7.72
CA ASN A 324 -11.00 5.03 -8.12
C ASN A 324 -9.80 4.67 -9.04
N ASN A 325 -8.70 5.42 -9.05
CA ASN A 325 -7.48 4.92 -9.65
C ASN A 325 -6.85 3.90 -8.71
N VAL A 326 -6.36 2.81 -9.28
CA VAL A 326 -5.72 1.73 -8.53
C VAL A 326 -4.21 1.88 -8.60
N TRP A 327 -3.59 2.07 -7.45
CA TRP A 327 -2.14 2.19 -7.30
C TRP A 327 -1.57 0.88 -6.78
N TYR A 328 -0.42 0.48 -7.30
CA TYR A 328 0.27 -0.73 -6.87
C TYR A 328 1.77 -0.52 -6.78
N THR A 329 2.39 -1.24 -5.87
CA THR A 329 3.84 -1.40 -5.83
C THR A 329 4.23 -2.65 -6.59
N ASP A 330 5.43 -2.64 -7.14
CA ASP A 330 5.97 -3.75 -7.89
C ASP A 330 7.41 -4.04 -7.42
N LEU A 331 7.64 -5.27 -6.97
CA LEU A 331 8.94 -5.69 -6.42
C LEU A 331 10.08 -5.66 -7.46
N SER A 332 9.78 -5.46 -8.74
CA SER A 332 10.80 -5.20 -9.77
C SER A 332 11.23 -3.72 -9.83
N GLY A 333 10.83 -2.91 -8.85
CA GLY A 333 11.25 -1.52 -8.68
C GLY A 333 10.37 -0.49 -9.40
N TRP A 334 9.05 -0.65 -9.34
CA TRP A 334 8.09 0.29 -9.94
C TRP A 334 6.92 0.61 -9.01
N ILE A 335 6.36 1.80 -9.20
CA ILE A 335 5.04 2.17 -8.70
C ILE A 335 4.13 2.30 -9.91
N GLY A 336 3.00 1.59 -9.92
CA GLY A 336 2.06 1.64 -11.03
C GLY A 336 0.72 2.22 -10.63
N ARG A 337 0.00 2.74 -11.64
CA ARG A 337 -1.38 3.21 -11.52
C ARG A 337 -2.20 2.71 -12.70
N LEU A 338 -3.33 2.06 -12.42
CA LEU A 338 -4.39 1.79 -13.37
C LEU A 338 -5.45 2.91 -13.26
N ALA A 339 -5.76 3.55 -14.38
CA ALA A 339 -6.73 4.64 -14.42
C ALA A 339 -8.17 4.16 -14.14
N ALA A 340 -8.94 4.95 -13.41
CA ALA A 340 -10.32 4.66 -12.98
C ALA A 340 -11.27 4.30 -14.15
N GLU A 341 -11.12 4.96 -15.30
CA GLU A 341 -11.95 4.70 -16.48
C GLU A 341 -11.78 3.26 -16.98
N ARG A 342 -10.54 2.79 -16.98
CA ARG A 342 -10.22 1.40 -17.36
C ARG A 342 -10.58 0.40 -16.25
N ALA A 343 -10.43 0.82 -15.00
CA ALA A 343 -10.82 0.03 -13.85
C ALA A 343 -12.34 -0.26 -13.78
N ARG A 344 -13.19 0.57 -14.42
CA ARG A 344 -14.65 0.38 -14.48
C ARG A 344 -15.10 -0.52 -15.63
N GLY A 345 -14.38 -0.52 -16.74
CA GLY A 345 -14.79 -1.10 -18.02
C GLY A 345 -14.26 -2.50 -18.32
N GLY A 346 -13.75 -3.22 -17.32
CA GLY A 346 -13.34 -4.62 -17.43
C GLY A 346 -14.46 -5.56 -17.04
#